data_499c178335da3d2a97263b2de84ac3b0
#
_entry.id   499c178335da3d2a97263b2de84ac3b0
#
_cell.length_a   1.000
_cell.length_b   1.000
_cell.length_c   1.000
_cell.angle_alpha   90.00
_cell.angle_beta   90.00
_cell.angle_gamma   90.00
#
_symmetry.space_group_name_H-M   'P 1'
#
loop_
_entity.id
_entity.type
_entity.pdbx_description
1 polymer ?
#
loop_
_entity_poly.entity_id
_entity_poly.type
_entity_poly.pdbx_seq_one_letter_code
_entity_poly.pdbx_strand_id
1 'polypeptide(L)'
;CQAQQTEPRCIAQCSLTNIEFRRAVELFNQAHEGTPADRLCQETITERQRLLYEQSATAMVNAVNARPDHEQAPQALIQAAIALECTSRNDSAMRLYSRVIDEVGPRQGRTPEETEALTAILAQAYFRLAFSANRNFDYDSAVQSYRVLADDRRFAGAAQREVRTDALINAARIFEYQQNYTQAADYYRRAAEAVQDIETRRVAHYRVAEMSYRRRDWAGTIREMQGFLDRYRGDGGAGELLVTAAWRIVEARQQLRQERDTRAALQNVVSTYERSGQQPGSAAAEFASQARFTIANEGLPPLRESVRVAPGRQPTVQSFVQAIRTQIDNDAREVRTVVDGYAPVLGYRRPTWTIAAFVQQGQAYEILASAIINATLTPLPDDLQQRMRRASADVRSEVELQFQDQVRQVLEEQIRPVECFAVARYALAARAARAGAIDNEFTRTAVARLQSYGDERIAECIAQQQAQDASFGAYTPGEFQRARPGQTLPMDPGLAAPALAGADE
;
A
#
# COMPACT_ATOMS: atom_id res chain seq x y z
N CYS A 1 50.54 6.97 33.12
CA CYS A 1 51.81 6.30 32.79
C CYS A 1 52.72 7.05 31.79
N GLN A 2 52.21 8.02 31.02
CA GLN A 2 53.05 8.74 30.05
C GLN A 2 54.13 9.67 30.65
N ALA A 3 53.95 10.15 31.87
CA ALA A 3 54.93 11.02 32.51
C ALA A 3 55.97 10.29 33.38
N GLN A 4 55.81 9.01 33.70
CA GLN A 4 56.67 8.23 34.60
C GLN A 4 56.94 6.83 34.06
N GLN A 5 57.21 6.71 32.77
CA GLN A 5 57.37 5.42 32.06
C GLN A 5 58.58 4.58 32.55
N THR A 6 59.40 5.09 33.44
CA THR A 6 60.62 4.41 33.92
C THR A 6 60.45 3.66 35.24
N GLU A 7 59.32 3.83 35.97
CA GLU A 7 59.11 3.08 37.21
C GLU A 7 58.54 1.66 36.93
N PRO A 8 59.21 0.57 37.44
CA PRO A 8 58.79 -0.81 37.19
C PRO A 8 57.34 -1.12 37.64
N ARG A 9 56.87 -0.46 38.71
CA ARG A 9 55.46 -0.59 39.18
C ARG A 9 54.47 0.00 38.20
N CYS A 10 54.78 1.12 37.56
CA CYS A 10 53.89 1.76 36.57
C CYS A 10 53.82 0.96 35.29
N ILE A 11 54.94 0.37 34.84
CA ILE A 11 55.00 -0.52 33.67
C ILE A 11 54.19 -1.80 33.93
N ALA A 12 54.33 -2.41 35.09
CA ALA A 12 53.61 -3.61 35.48
C ALA A 12 52.07 -3.35 35.52
N GLN A 13 51.66 -2.22 36.08
CA GLN A 13 50.25 -1.86 36.19
C GLN A 13 49.63 -1.50 34.84
N CYS A 14 50.37 -0.84 33.93
CA CYS A 14 49.92 -0.62 32.55
C CYS A 14 49.77 -1.94 31.78
N SER A 15 50.71 -2.86 31.96
CA SER A 15 50.67 -4.19 31.33
C SER A 15 49.49 -5.02 31.82
N LEU A 16 49.20 -5.00 33.14
CA LEU A 16 48.03 -5.69 33.71
C LEU A 16 46.72 -5.13 33.17
N THR A 17 46.56 -3.82 33.13
CA THR A 17 45.33 -3.17 32.59
C THR A 17 45.14 -3.53 31.11
N ASN A 18 46.21 -3.52 30.31
CA ASN A 18 46.12 -3.94 28.91
C ASN A 18 45.67 -5.42 28.75
N ILE A 19 46.14 -6.29 29.67
CA ILE A 19 45.72 -7.69 29.68
C ILE A 19 44.23 -7.81 30.06
N GLU A 20 43.77 -7.04 31.05
CA GLU A 20 42.37 -7.01 31.47
C GLU A 20 41.44 -6.54 30.35
N PHE A 21 41.78 -5.45 29.65
CA PHE A 21 41.02 -5.01 28.48
C PHE A 21 40.99 -6.07 27.37
N ARG A 22 42.10 -6.69 27.02
CA ARG A 22 42.16 -7.74 26.00
C ARG A 22 41.27 -8.92 26.38
N ARG A 23 41.33 -9.38 27.62
CA ARG A 23 40.46 -10.47 28.11
C ARG A 23 39.00 -10.11 28.06
N ALA A 24 38.63 -8.91 28.40
CA ALA A 24 37.24 -8.44 28.35
C ALA A 24 36.72 -8.37 26.90
N VAL A 25 37.54 -7.90 25.95
CA VAL A 25 37.23 -7.91 24.50
C VAL A 25 37.10 -9.33 23.97
N GLU A 26 37.97 -10.26 24.42
CA GLU A 26 37.88 -11.67 24.00
C GLU A 26 36.57 -12.31 24.48
N LEU A 27 36.12 -12.05 25.69
CA LEU A 27 34.80 -12.49 26.19
C LEU A 27 33.65 -11.91 25.34
N PHE A 28 33.75 -10.63 24.96
CA PHE A 28 32.79 -10.01 24.06
C PHE A 28 32.75 -10.72 22.71
N ASN A 29 33.90 -10.95 22.10
CA ASN A 29 34.00 -11.60 20.79
C ASN A 29 33.45 -13.03 20.82
N GLN A 30 33.71 -13.77 21.89
CA GLN A 30 33.13 -15.11 22.07
C GLN A 30 31.60 -15.06 22.23
N ALA A 31 31.07 -14.08 22.95
CA ALA A 31 29.63 -13.88 23.07
C ALA A 31 28.97 -13.46 21.74
N HIS A 32 29.72 -12.70 20.93
CA HIS A 32 29.28 -12.12 19.68
C HIS A 32 29.45 -13.04 18.46
N GLU A 33 30.12 -14.18 18.67
CA GLU A 33 30.35 -15.17 17.61
C GLU A 33 29.02 -15.61 16.96
N GLY A 34 28.96 -15.53 15.61
CA GLY A 34 27.75 -15.85 14.86
C GLY A 34 26.73 -14.71 14.76
N THR A 35 27.01 -13.54 15.30
CA THR A 35 26.19 -12.33 15.08
C THR A 35 26.43 -11.82 13.65
N PRO A 36 25.37 -11.59 12.82
CA PRO A 36 25.51 -11.00 11.51
C PRO A 36 26.20 -9.63 11.57
N ALA A 37 27.03 -9.32 10.57
CA ALA A 37 27.84 -8.09 10.56
C ALA A 37 27.01 -6.79 10.53
N ASP A 38 25.79 -6.87 10.05
CA ASP A 38 24.80 -5.79 9.97
C ASP A 38 23.97 -5.61 11.26
N ARG A 39 24.14 -6.52 12.24
CA ARG A 39 23.40 -6.51 13.51
C ARG A 39 24.30 -6.25 14.70
N LEU A 40 23.79 -5.49 15.65
CA LEU A 40 24.48 -5.25 16.90
C LEU A 40 24.47 -6.47 17.83
N CYS A 41 23.36 -7.18 17.86
CA CYS A 41 23.15 -8.38 18.68
C CYS A 41 22.39 -9.44 17.87
N GLN A 42 22.49 -10.69 18.29
CA GLN A 42 21.61 -11.75 17.78
C GLN A 42 20.16 -11.52 18.28
N GLU A 43 19.18 -11.93 17.51
CA GLU A 43 17.76 -11.86 17.91
C GLU A 43 17.48 -12.70 19.16
N THR A 44 18.10 -13.88 19.21
CA THR A 44 18.03 -14.79 20.35
C THR A 44 19.45 -15.15 20.79
N ILE A 45 19.75 -14.93 22.07
CA ILE A 45 21.04 -15.29 22.66
C ILE A 45 20.86 -16.48 23.59
N THR A 46 21.84 -17.41 23.57
CA THR A 46 21.92 -18.52 24.51
C THR A 46 22.30 -18.03 25.91
N GLU A 47 21.99 -18.82 26.94
CA GLU A 47 22.38 -18.50 28.33
C GLU A 47 23.91 -18.34 28.48
N ARG A 48 24.68 -19.16 27.72
CA ARG A 48 26.14 -19.03 27.67
C ARG A 48 26.58 -17.69 27.09
N GLN A 49 25.97 -17.25 25.99
CA GLN A 49 26.28 -15.94 25.40
C GLN A 49 25.89 -14.79 26.34
N ARG A 50 24.73 -14.88 26.97
CA ARG A 50 24.30 -13.91 28.00
C ARG A 50 25.34 -13.77 29.09
N LEU A 51 25.80 -14.88 29.66
CA LEU A 51 26.81 -14.87 30.71
C LEU A 51 28.14 -14.26 30.22
N LEU A 52 28.58 -14.58 29.01
CA LEU A 52 29.80 -14.03 28.42
C LEU A 52 29.69 -12.51 28.21
N TYR A 53 28.53 -11.99 27.72
CA TYR A 53 28.31 -10.56 27.61
C TYR A 53 28.34 -9.86 28.97
N GLU A 54 27.70 -10.42 29.99
CA GLU A 54 27.69 -9.84 31.35
C GLU A 54 29.07 -9.85 31.98
N GLN A 55 29.83 -10.94 31.80
CA GLN A 55 31.22 -11.02 32.28
C GLN A 55 32.13 -10.01 31.55
N SER A 56 31.98 -9.88 30.24
CA SER A 56 32.70 -8.92 29.43
C SER A 56 32.40 -7.49 29.89
N ALA A 57 31.13 -7.11 30.03
CA ALA A 57 30.73 -5.79 30.51
C ALA A 57 31.30 -5.48 31.90
N THR A 58 31.23 -6.43 32.81
CA THR A 58 31.78 -6.27 34.19
C THR A 58 33.30 -6.10 34.16
N ALA A 59 34.00 -6.92 33.36
CA ALA A 59 35.45 -6.85 33.24
C ALA A 59 35.90 -5.50 32.63
N MET A 60 35.23 -5.01 31.59
CA MET A 60 35.50 -3.70 30.97
C MET A 60 35.30 -2.56 31.97
N VAL A 61 34.17 -2.54 32.69
CA VAL A 61 33.89 -1.51 33.70
C VAL A 61 34.93 -1.52 34.84
N ASN A 62 35.33 -2.71 35.30
CA ASN A 62 36.37 -2.83 36.36
C ASN A 62 37.73 -2.34 35.87
N ALA A 63 38.13 -2.70 34.63
CA ALA A 63 39.39 -2.21 34.05
C ALA A 63 39.40 -0.67 33.91
N VAL A 64 38.27 -0.09 33.48
CA VAL A 64 38.12 1.39 33.39
C VAL A 64 38.17 2.02 34.79
N ASN A 65 37.49 1.47 35.77
CA ASN A 65 37.51 2.01 37.15
C ASN A 65 38.90 1.95 37.75
N ALA A 66 39.71 0.93 37.45
CA ALA A 66 41.10 0.83 37.88
C ALA A 66 42.01 1.88 37.18
N ARG A 67 41.69 2.23 35.92
CA ARG A 67 42.50 3.15 35.11
C ARG A 67 41.60 4.04 34.23
N PRO A 68 40.91 5.05 34.77
CA PRO A 68 39.99 5.92 34.03
C PRO A 68 40.71 6.79 32.99
N ASP A 69 41.99 7.04 33.14
CA ASP A 69 42.80 7.82 32.18
C ASP A 69 43.35 6.97 31.02
N HIS A 70 43.04 5.69 30.99
CA HIS A 70 43.52 4.82 29.91
C HIS A 70 42.94 5.25 28.57
N GLU A 71 43.72 5.22 27.50
CA GLU A 71 43.32 5.63 26.15
C GLU A 71 42.07 4.88 25.66
N GLN A 72 41.99 3.60 25.97
CA GLN A 72 40.88 2.74 25.57
C GLN A 72 39.65 2.79 26.48
N ALA A 73 39.70 3.53 27.60
CA ALA A 73 38.62 3.54 28.59
C ALA A 73 37.25 3.96 28.01
N PRO A 74 37.14 5.02 27.19
CA PRO A 74 35.85 5.40 26.61
C PRO A 74 35.29 4.30 25.67
N GLN A 75 36.15 3.72 24.85
CA GLN A 75 35.73 2.65 23.92
C GLN A 75 35.31 1.37 24.65
N ALA A 76 36.02 1.03 25.74
CA ALA A 76 35.65 -0.09 26.59
C ALA A 76 34.29 0.12 27.28
N LEU A 77 33.96 1.32 27.73
CA LEU A 77 32.64 1.62 28.27
C LEU A 77 31.52 1.49 27.22
N ILE A 78 31.78 1.91 25.98
CA ILE A 78 30.85 1.72 24.88
C ILE A 78 30.61 0.24 24.60
N GLN A 79 31.69 -0.58 24.52
CA GLN A 79 31.56 -2.02 24.31
C GLN A 79 30.86 -2.71 25.49
N ALA A 80 31.12 -2.30 26.72
CA ALA A 80 30.40 -2.80 27.89
C ALA A 80 28.90 -2.47 27.81
N ALA A 81 28.55 -1.25 27.37
CA ALA A 81 27.16 -0.85 27.18
C ALA A 81 26.48 -1.68 26.07
N ILE A 82 27.16 -1.92 24.94
CA ILE A 82 26.66 -2.80 23.87
C ILE A 82 26.43 -4.21 24.40
N ALA A 83 27.34 -4.77 25.17
CA ALA A 83 27.17 -6.09 25.80
C ALA A 83 25.91 -6.13 26.69
N LEU A 84 25.63 -5.05 27.42
CA LEU A 84 24.41 -4.93 28.23
C LEU A 84 23.14 -4.77 27.38
N GLU A 85 23.20 -4.06 26.26
CA GLU A 85 22.07 -3.99 25.30
C GLU A 85 21.73 -5.39 24.75
N CYS A 86 22.74 -6.20 24.38
CA CYS A 86 22.55 -7.55 23.91
C CYS A 86 21.91 -8.49 24.95
N THR A 87 22.01 -8.16 26.23
CA THR A 87 21.34 -8.87 27.33
C THR A 87 20.04 -8.19 27.78
N SER A 88 19.53 -7.21 27.01
CA SER A 88 18.32 -6.41 27.32
C SER A 88 18.41 -5.60 28.62
N ARG A 89 19.64 -5.32 29.11
CA ARG A 89 19.86 -4.46 30.28
C ARG A 89 20.03 -3.00 29.88
N ASN A 90 19.03 -2.46 29.16
CA ASN A 90 19.08 -1.14 28.55
C ASN A 90 19.38 -0.01 29.53
N ASP A 91 18.78 -0.01 30.74
CA ASP A 91 19.07 1.03 31.77
C ASP A 91 20.53 1.06 32.18
N SER A 92 21.17 -0.09 32.28
CA SER A 92 22.58 -0.17 32.64
C SER A 92 23.47 0.28 31.47
N ALA A 93 23.07 -0.06 30.22
CA ALA A 93 23.75 0.41 29.03
C ALA A 93 23.65 1.94 28.91
N MET A 94 22.48 2.53 29.14
CA MET A 94 22.26 3.98 29.11
C MET A 94 23.15 4.69 30.13
N ARG A 95 23.29 4.16 31.35
CA ARG A 95 24.23 4.75 32.37
C ARG A 95 25.67 4.74 31.89
N LEU A 96 26.13 3.70 31.21
CA LEU A 96 27.50 3.65 30.69
C LEU A 96 27.71 4.62 29.52
N TYR A 97 26.73 4.75 28.60
CA TYR A 97 26.79 5.76 27.54
C TYR A 97 26.81 7.19 28.11
N SER A 98 25.97 7.49 29.11
CA SER A 98 25.98 8.77 29.80
C SER A 98 27.34 9.04 30.47
N ARG A 99 27.93 8.04 31.10
CA ARG A 99 29.28 8.14 31.68
C ARG A 99 30.34 8.48 30.63
N VAL A 100 30.28 7.85 29.43
CA VAL A 100 31.19 8.20 28.31
C VAL A 100 31.00 9.66 27.91
N ILE A 101 29.75 10.13 27.81
CA ILE A 101 29.46 11.52 27.45
C ILE A 101 30.01 12.48 28.49
N ASP A 102 29.83 12.20 29.77
CA ASP A 102 30.30 13.05 30.88
C ASP A 102 31.83 13.09 30.97
N GLU A 103 32.49 11.95 30.74
CA GLU A 103 33.96 11.86 30.85
C GLU A 103 34.67 12.37 29.58
N VAL A 104 34.11 12.19 28.39
CA VAL A 104 34.74 12.56 27.11
C VAL A 104 34.29 13.95 26.65
N GLY A 105 33.05 14.35 26.93
CA GLY A 105 32.49 15.62 26.48
C GLY A 105 33.30 16.87 26.78
N PRO A 106 33.93 17.01 27.98
CA PRO A 106 34.81 18.14 28.33
C PRO A 106 36.22 18.07 27.74
N ARG A 107 36.64 16.90 27.19
CA ARG A 107 38.00 16.70 26.69
C ARG A 107 38.21 17.47 25.39
N GLN A 108 39.39 18.07 25.27
CA GLN A 108 39.86 18.68 24.02
C GLN A 108 41.04 17.87 23.48
N GLY A 109 40.99 17.53 22.18
CA GLY A 109 42.11 16.88 21.55
C GLY A 109 43.32 17.82 21.41
N ARG A 110 44.50 17.27 21.53
CA ARG A 110 45.78 18.00 21.36
C ARG A 110 46.14 18.17 19.89
N THR A 111 45.60 17.25 19.05
CA THR A 111 45.73 17.27 17.60
C THR A 111 44.35 17.21 16.92
N PRO A 112 44.25 17.58 15.63
CA PRO A 112 43.02 17.41 14.87
C PRO A 112 42.52 15.97 14.89
N GLU A 113 43.41 14.99 14.75
CA GLU A 113 43.10 13.56 14.72
C GLU A 113 42.53 13.09 16.07
N GLU A 114 43.13 13.53 17.18
CA GLU A 114 42.66 13.26 18.55
C GLU A 114 41.25 13.87 18.76
N THR A 115 41.05 15.09 18.26
CA THR A 115 39.75 15.78 18.32
C THR A 115 38.67 15.02 17.52
N GLU A 116 39.03 14.56 16.34
CA GLU A 116 38.11 13.75 15.50
C GLU A 116 37.79 12.41 16.16
N ALA A 117 38.76 11.71 16.75
CA ALA A 117 38.56 10.48 17.49
C ALA A 117 37.64 10.66 18.70
N LEU A 118 37.84 11.71 19.50
CA LEU A 118 36.98 12.05 20.65
C LEU A 118 35.55 12.39 20.17
N THR A 119 35.42 13.12 19.05
CA THR A 119 34.12 13.46 18.46
C THR A 119 33.39 12.23 17.98
N ALA A 120 34.09 11.28 17.38
CA ALA A 120 33.50 10.01 16.92
C ALA A 120 32.97 9.16 18.09
N ILE A 121 33.76 9.08 19.19
CA ILE A 121 33.34 8.39 20.42
C ILE A 121 32.10 9.05 21.03
N LEU A 122 32.06 10.37 21.10
CA LEU A 122 30.89 11.10 21.59
C LEU A 122 29.67 10.89 20.69
N ALA A 123 29.85 10.93 19.38
CA ALA A 123 28.77 10.69 18.43
C ALA A 123 28.17 9.30 18.62
N GLN A 124 29.01 8.29 18.75
CA GLN A 124 28.60 6.92 19.03
C GLN A 124 27.86 6.79 20.35
N ALA A 125 28.37 7.43 21.42
CA ALA A 125 27.75 7.38 22.74
C ALA A 125 26.37 8.05 22.74
N TYR A 126 26.22 9.24 22.17
CA TYR A 126 24.92 9.91 22.04
C TYR A 126 23.94 9.11 21.21
N PHE A 127 24.37 8.56 20.08
CA PHE A 127 23.51 7.77 19.20
C PHE A 127 23.00 6.50 19.89
N ARG A 128 23.91 5.79 20.59
CA ARG A 128 23.55 4.57 21.33
C ARG A 128 22.67 4.86 22.54
N LEU A 129 22.95 5.95 23.27
CA LEU A 129 22.09 6.39 24.36
C LEU A 129 20.67 6.65 23.86
N ALA A 130 20.55 7.39 22.76
CA ALA A 130 19.26 7.70 22.16
C ALA A 130 18.53 6.43 21.70
N PHE A 131 19.26 5.51 21.07
CA PHE A 131 18.69 4.25 20.58
C PHE A 131 18.21 3.37 21.76
N SER A 132 18.99 3.22 22.82
CA SER A 132 18.60 2.46 24.01
C SER A 132 17.42 3.10 24.73
N ALA A 133 17.40 4.44 24.84
CA ALA A 133 16.28 5.18 25.42
C ALA A 133 14.99 4.96 24.63
N ASN A 134 15.06 5.03 23.30
CA ASN A 134 13.92 4.76 22.43
C ASN A 134 13.38 3.32 22.60
N ARG A 135 14.27 2.33 22.69
CA ARG A 135 13.88 0.92 22.98
C ARG A 135 13.25 0.75 24.36
N ASN A 136 13.60 1.60 25.29
CA ASN A 136 13.06 1.62 26.66
C ASN A 136 11.82 2.53 26.80
N PHE A 137 11.28 3.03 25.68
CA PHE A 137 10.15 3.95 25.62
C PHE A 137 10.39 5.31 26.29
N ASP A 138 11.65 5.65 26.61
CA ASP A 138 12.04 6.97 27.08
C ASP A 138 12.31 7.88 25.88
N TYR A 139 11.22 8.31 25.26
CA TYR A 139 11.27 9.12 24.03
C TYR A 139 11.90 10.49 24.26
N ASP A 140 11.74 11.08 25.43
CA ASP A 140 12.28 12.40 25.72
C ASP A 140 13.80 12.37 25.78
N SER A 141 14.40 11.42 26.50
CA SER A 141 15.84 11.21 26.54
C SER A 141 16.41 10.83 25.16
N ALA A 142 15.66 10.01 24.39
CA ALA A 142 16.04 9.63 23.04
C ALA A 142 16.12 10.86 22.12
N VAL A 143 15.06 11.67 22.06
CA VAL A 143 15.00 12.88 21.24
C VAL A 143 16.06 13.89 21.67
N GLN A 144 16.28 14.08 22.98
CA GLN A 144 17.31 14.98 23.48
C GLN A 144 18.71 14.58 22.98
N SER A 145 19.04 13.31 23.04
CA SER A 145 20.35 12.79 22.61
C SER A 145 20.50 12.89 21.07
N TYR A 146 19.47 12.53 20.29
CA TYR A 146 19.48 12.73 18.83
C TYR A 146 19.58 14.20 18.46
N ARG A 147 18.96 15.11 19.23
CA ARG A 147 19.02 16.54 19.02
C ARG A 147 20.43 17.09 19.21
N VAL A 148 21.18 16.59 20.19
CA VAL A 148 22.60 16.98 20.36
C VAL A 148 23.40 16.62 19.10
N LEU A 149 23.21 15.40 18.55
CA LEU A 149 23.88 15.01 17.31
C LEU A 149 23.47 15.86 16.10
N ALA A 150 22.20 16.28 16.04
CA ALA A 150 21.68 17.08 14.96
C ALA A 150 22.13 18.55 14.98
N ASP A 151 22.27 19.15 16.18
CA ASP A 151 22.40 20.60 16.38
C ASP A 151 23.79 21.05 16.80
N ASP A 152 24.55 20.20 17.49
CA ASP A 152 25.89 20.57 17.95
C ASP A 152 26.89 20.63 16.80
N ARG A 153 27.56 21.76 16.67
CA ARG A 153 28.57 22.03 15.62
C ARG A 153 29.71 21.01 15.61
N ARG A 154 30.05 20.40 16.74
CA ARG A 154 31.07 19.34 16.81
C ARG A 154 30.77 18.18 15.84
N PHE A 155 29.49 17.88 15.62
CA PHE A 155 29.04 16.79 14.75
C PHE A 155 28.70 17.23 13.31
N ALA A 156 29.00 18.48 12.93
CA ALA A 156 28.73 19.01 11.61
C ALA A 156 29.72 18.53 10.54
N GLY A 157 30.82 17.89 10.93
CA GLY A 157 31.86 17.40 10.03
C GLY A 157 31.44 16.28 9.11
N ALA A 158 32.24 16.08 8.05
CA ALA A 158 31.95 15.04 7.05
C ALA A 158 31.97 13.61 7.66
N ALA A 159 32.85 13.36 8.61
CA ALA A 159 33.00 12.08 9.28
C ALA A 159 31.77 11.67 10.12
N GLN A 160 31.02 12.65 10.65
CA GLN A 160 29.82 12.41 11.46
C GLN A 160 28.50 12.56 10.67
N ARG A 161 28.57 12.81 9.37
CA ARG A 161 27.38 13.08 8.54
C ARG A 161 26.35 11.94 8.57
N GLU A 162 26.79 10.71 8.46
CA GLU A 162 25.92 9.54 8.50
C GLU A 162 25.18 9.42 9.84
N VAL A 163 25.92 9.42 10.96
CA VAL A 163 25.34 9.37 12.32
C VAL A 163 24.38 10.53 12.56
N ARG A 164 24.72 11.74 12.08
CA ARG A 164 23.86 12.92 12.17
C ARG A 164 22.58 12.75 11.35
N THR A 165 22.67 12.20 10.15
CA THR A 165 21.50 11.92 9.31
C THR A 165 20.58 10.89 9.96
N ASP A 166 21.14 9.82 10.48
CA ASP A 166 20.38 8.78 11.19
C ASP A 166 19.73 9.34 12.46
N ALA A 167 20.42 10.19 13.19
CA ALA A 167 19.86 10.87 14.36
C ALA A 167 18.65 11.75 13.97
N LEU A 168 18.75 12.50 12.86
CA LEU A 168 17.64 13.31 12.34
C LEU A 168 16.43 12.44 11.95
N ILE A 169 16.67 11.33 11.25
CA ILE A 169 15.59 10.40 10.83
C ILE A 169 14.94 9.75 12.04
N ASN A 170 15.74 9.29 13.02
CA ASN A 170 15.19 8.61 14.19
C ASN A 170 14.44 9.59 15.11
N ALA A 171 14.91 10.82 15.29
CA ALA A 171 14.17 11.86 15.97
C ALA A 171 12.84 12.17 15.27
N ALA A 172 12.84 12.27 13.92
CA ALA A 172 11.64 12.47 13.14
C ALA A 172 10.62 11.34 13.35
N ARG A 173 11.07 10.09 13.35
CA ARG A 173 10.22 8.91 13.62
C ARG A 173 9.60 8.95 15.01
N ILE A 174 10.36 9.34 16.03
CA ILE A 174 9.83 9.48 17.40
C ILE A 174 8.75 10.57 17.44
N PHE A 175 8.99 11.73 16.84
CA PHE A 175 7.97 12.79 16.74
C PHE A 175 6.74 12.35 15.95
N GLU A 176 6.92 11.58 14.87
CA GLU A 176 5.82 10.99 14.10
C GLU A 176 5.00 10.02 14.97
N TYR A 177 5.66 9.18 15.74
CA TYR A 177 5.01 8.25 16.67
C TYR A 177 4.23 8.99 17.78
N GLN A 178 4.80 10.07 18.30
CA GLN A 178 4.13 10.97 19.25
C GLN A 178 3.06 11.86 18.61
N GLN A 179 2.78 11.70 17.31
CA GLN A 179 1.85 12.53 16.53
C GLN A 179 2.23 14.02 16.48
N ASN A 180 3.45 14.37 16.80
CA ASN A 180 4.00 15.71 16.64
C ASN A 180 4.51 15.90 15.20
N TYR A 181 3.59 15.89 14.26
CA TYR A 181 3.89 15.91 12.82
C TYR A 181 4.63 17.18 12.36
N THR A 182 4.53 18.27 13.12
CA THR A 182 5.25 19.51 12.82
C THR A 182 6.75 19.35 13.05
N GLN A 183 7.12 18.82 14.20
CA GLN A 183 8.53 18.52 14.50
C GLN A 183 9.06 17.40 13.60
N ALA A 184 8.26 16.34 13.38
CA ALA A 184 8.63 15.28 12.47
C ALA A 184 8.99 15.82 11.08
N ALA A 185 8.14 16.69 10.49
CA ALA A 185 8.40 17.31 9.19
C ALA A 185 9.69 18.13 9.17
N ASP A 186 9.99 18.89 10.23
CA ASP A 186 11.22 19.66 10.32
C ASP A 186 12.46 18.77 10.32
N TYR A 187 12.45 17.73 11.15
CA TYR A 187 13.56 16.78 11.22
C TYR A 187 13.74 15.97 9.93
N TYR A 188 12.66 15.53 9.27
CA TYR A 188 12.75 14.89 7.95
C TYR A 188 13.31 15.82 6.87
N ARG A 189 12.95 17.12 6.89
CA ARG A 189 13.49 18.11 5.95
C ARG A 189 14.99 18.26 6.12
N ARG A 190 15.44 18.41 7.37
CA ARG A 190 16.87 18.51 7.72
C ARG A 190 17.63 17.23 7.35
N ALA A 191 17.03 16.07 7.53
CA ALA A 191 17.59 14.80 7.09
C ALA A 191 17.74 14.74 5.56
N ALA A 192 16.73 15.15 4.83
CA ALA A 192 16.78 15.20 3.37
C ALA A 192 17.87 16.13 2.81
N GLU A 193 18.18 17.23 3.54
CA GLU A 193 19.26 18.14 3.19
C GLU A 193 20.66 17.56 3.52
N ALA A 194 20.77 16.77 4.58
CA ALA A 194 22.03 16.23 5.06
C ALA A 194 22.46 14.95 4.34
N VAL A 195 21.51 14.11 3.93
CA VAL A 195 21.77 12.78 3.38
C VAL A 195 22.35 12.83 1.96
N GLN A 196 23.35 11.97 1.70
CA GLN A 196 23.94 11.84 0.36
C GLN A 196 23.23 10.79 -0.49
N ASP A 197 22.78 9.71 0.14
CA ASP A 197 22.05 8.65 -0.54
C ASP A 197 20.71 9.17 -1.12
N ILE A 198 20.51 8.91 -2.42
CA ILE A 198 19.34 9.40 -3.14
C ILE A 198 18.05 8.74 -2.69
N GLU A 199 18.10 7.48 -2.31
CA GLU A 199 16.93 6.74 -1.86
C GLU A 199 16.44 7.26 -0.52
N THR A 200 17.31 7.37 0.46
CA THR A 200 17.02 7.94 1.78
C THR A 200 16.52 9.38 1.67
N ARG A 201 17.15 10.19 0.79
CA ARG A 201 16.71 11.58 0.52
C ARG A 201 15.30 11.64 -0.02
N ARG A 202 14.96 10.77 -0.95
CA ARG A 202 13.65 10.63 -1.56
C ARG A 202 12.58 10.30 -0.52
N VAL A 203 12.87 9.29 0.29
CA VAL A 203 11.99 8.88 1.39
C VAL A 203 11.79 10.03 2.38
N ALA A 204 12.86 10.71 2.79
CA ALA A 204 12.77 11.84 3.70
C ALA A 204 11.92 12.99 3.16
N HIS A 205 12.07 13.38 1.87
CA HIS A 205 11.22 14.39 1.25
C HIS A 205 9.74 13.95 1.17
N TYR A 206 9.48 12.68 0.84
CA TYR A 206 8.13 12.15 0.86
C TYR A 206 7.52 12.22 2.26
N ARG A 207 8.30 11.86 3.30
CA ARG A 207 7.83 11.93 4.69
C ARG A 207 7.49 13.36 5.13
N VAL A 208 8.21 14.37 4.67
CA VAL A 208 7.83 15.78 4.92
C VAL A 208 6.41 16.06 4.42
N ALA A 209 6.11 15.66 3.19
CA ALA A 209 4.79 15.85 2.59
C ALA A 209 3.70 14.99 3.29
N GLU A 210 4.04 13.77 3.68
CA GLU A 210 3.16 12.87 4.43
C GLU A 210 2.79 13.43 5.82
N MET A 211 3.68 14.18 6.46
CA MET A 211 3.36 14.84 7.74
C MET A 211 2.26 15.91 7.59
N SER A 212 2.20 16.61 6.47
CA SER A 212 1.09 17.53 6.17
C SER A 212 -0.24 16.79 6.02
N TYR A 213 -0.23 15.63 5.35
CA TYR A 213 -1.40 14.75 5.21
C TYR A 213 -1.89 14.24 6.57
N ARG A 214 -0.99 13.76 7.43
CA ARG A 214 -1.34 13.26 8.77
C ARG A 214 -1.88 14.35 9.70
N ARG A 215 -1.44 15.59 9.53
CA ARG A 215 -2.02 16.75 10.24
C ARG A 215 -3.38 17.17 9.71
N ARG A 216 -3.86 16.56 8.61
CA ARG A 216 -5.05 17.00 7.88
C ARG A 216 -4.95 18.42 7.34
N ASP A 217 -3.74 18.90 7.11
CA ASP A 217 -3.48 20.14 6.38
C ASP A 217 -3.59 19.85 4.88
N TRP A 218 -4.82 19.79 4.38
CA TRP A 218 -5.10 19.38 3.01
C TRP A 218 -4.48 20.31 1.97
N ALA A 219 -4.48 21.60 2.23
CA ALA A 219 -3.84 22.57 1.35
C ALA A 219 -2.31 22.42 1.35
N GLY A 220 -1.72 22.22 2.53
CA GLY A 220 -0.31 21.88 2.68
C GLY A 220 0.04 20.56 2.01
N THR A 221 -0.80 19.53 2.17
CA THR A 221 -0.63 18.23 1.50
C THR A 221 -0.53 18.37 -0.01
N ILE A 222 -1.45 19.09 -0.63
CA ILE A 222 -1.44 19.32 -2.09
C ILE A 222 -0.13 20.00 -2.50
N ARG A 223 0.28 21.06 -1.81
CA ARG A 223 1.50 21.81 -2.13
C ARG A 223 2.76 20.96 -1.99
N GLU A 224 2.92 20.26 -0.86
CA GLU A 224 4.13 19.48 -0.56
C GLU A 224 4.22 18.23 -1.46
N MET A 225 3.09 17.51 -1.67
CA MET A 225 3.06 16.36 -2.57
C MET A 225 3.28 16.77 -4.02
N GLN A 226 2.76 17.93 -4.46
CA GLN A 226 3.06 18.45 -5.79
C GLN A 226 4.54 18.78 -5.93
N GLY A 227 5.15 19.42 -4.92
CA GLY A 227 6.59 19.67 -4.89
C GLY A 227 7.43 18.40 -4.96
N PHE A 228 6.99 17.33 -4.31
CA PHE A 228 7.62 16.01 -4.40
C PHE A 228 7.51 15.43 -5.83
N LEU A 229 6.31 15.44 -6.44
CA LEU A 229 6.09 14.99 -7.80
C LEU A 229 6.98 15.73 -8.82
N ASP A 230 7.09 17.05 -8.68
CA ASP A 230 7.90 17.87 -9.59
C ASP A 230 9.40 17.60 -9.44
N ARG A 231 9.87 17.39 -8.22
CA ARG A 231 11.27 17.11 -7.90
C ARG A 231 11.75 15.77 -8.43
N TYR A 232 10.91 14.73 -8.34
CA TYR A 232 11.29 13.35 -8.64
C TYR A 232 10.65 12.76 -9.89
N ARG A 233 10.04 13.59 -10.73
CA ARG A 233 9.31 13.19 -11.96
C ARG A 233 10.07 12.23 -12.88
N GLY A 234 11.38 12.36 -12.99
CA GLY A 234 12.23 11.53 -13.85
C GLY A 234 13.01 10.44 -13.12
N ASP A 235 12.78 10.26 -11.84
CA ASP A 235 13.50 9.28 -11.01
C ASP A 235 12.77 7.94 -11.05
N GLY A 236 13.31 6.95 -11.79
CA GLY A 236 12.73 5.61 -11.90
C GLY A 236 12.63 4.86 -10.57
N GLY A 237 13.49 5.16 -9.59
CA GLY A 237 13.42 4.57 -8.25
C GLY A 237 12.31 5.18 -7.37
N ALA A 238 11.73 6.32 -7.77
CA ALA A 238 10.66 6.99 -7.03
C ALA A 238 9.24 6.50 -7.41
N GLY A 239 9.10 5.59 -8.36
CA GLY A 239 7.85 5.27 -9.03
C GLY A 239 6.67 5.01 -8.09
N GLU A 240 6.84 4.19 -7.06
CA GLU A 240 5.79 3.89 -6.07
C GLU A 240 5.42 5.13 -5.24
N LEU A 241 6.41 5.87 -4.76
CA LEU A 241 6.18 7.09 -3.97
C LEU A 241 5.51 8.19 -4.80
N LEU A 242 5.83 8.30 -6.09
CA LEU A 242 5.20 9.26 -7.01
C LEU A 242 3.70 8.96 -7.17
N VAL A 243 3.33 7.70 -7.38
CA VAL A 243 1.92 7.32 -7.51
C VAL A 243 1.18 7.53 -6.19
N THR A 244 1.79 7.17 -5.07
CA THR A 244 1.24 7.39 -3.74
C THR A 244 1.04 8.90 -3.45
N ALA A 245 2.03 9.73 -3.79
CA ALA A 245 1.92 11.18 -3.64
C ALA A 245 0.79 11.78 -4.51
N ALA A 246 0.66 11.33 -5.75
CA ALA A 246 -0.44 11.74 -6.62
C ALA A 246 -1.81 11.33 -6.03
N TRP A 247 -1.90 10.14 -5.41
CA TRP A 247 -3.12 9.69 -4.74
C TRP A 247 -3.43 10.54 -3.50
N ARG A 248 -2.45 10.90 -2.67
CA ARG A 248 -2.63 11.80 -1.52
C ARG A 248 -3.20 13.16 -1.94
N ILE A 249 -2.87 13.64 -3.14
CA ILE A 249 -3.48 14.88 -3.69
C ILE A 249 -4.96 14.64 -4.00
N VAL A 250 -5.35 13.48 -4.54
CA VAL A 250 -6.77 13.14 -4.76
C VAL A 250 -7.53 13.18 -3.45
N GLU A 251 -7.06 12.48 -2.42
CA GLU A 251 -7.69 12.44 -1.10
C GLU A 251 -7.82 13.84 -0.48
N ALA A 252 -6.76 14.65 -0.55
CA ALA A 252 -6.77 16.02 -0.05
C ALA A 252 -7.80 16.91 -0.78
N ARG A 253 -7.92 16.79 -2.11
CA ARG A 253 -8.91 17.53 -2.90
C ARG A 253 -10.35 17.09 -2.60
N GLN A 254 -10.56 15.78 -2.39
CA GLN A 254 -11.87 15.26 -1.95
C GLN A 254 -12.27 15.84 -0.60
N GLN A 255 -11.34 15.90 0.36
CA GLN A 255 -11.60 16.51 1.67
C GLN A 255 -11.93 18.02 1.57
N LEU A 256 -11.35 18.71 0.61
CA LEU A 256 -11.64 20.12 0.31
C LEU A 256 -12.89 20.31 -0.57
N ARG A 257 -13.54 19.23 -1.01
CA ARG A 257 -14.72 19.23 -1.91
C ARG A 257 -14.46 19.95 -3.24
N GLN A 258 -13.26 19.80 -3.78
CA GLN A 258 -12.81 20.39 -5.06
C GLN A 258 -13.07 19.44 -6.22
N GLU A 259 -14.30 19.18 -6.60
CA GLU A 259 -14.71 18.13 -7.54
C GLU A 259 -13.97 18.20 -8.90
N ARG A 260 -13.92 19.40 -9.53
CA ARG A 260 -13.23 19.58 -10.82
C ARG A 260 -11.75 19.22 -10.75
N ASP A 261 -11.10 19.68 -9.69
CA ASP A 261 -9.67 19.44 -9.47
C ASP A 261 -9.40 17.99 -9.08
N THR A 262 -10.34 17.33 -8.40
CA THR A 262 -10.27 15.91 -8.06
C THR A 262 -10.21 15.05 -9.30
N ARG A 263 -11.04 15.34 -10.32
CA ARG A 263 -11.01 14.60 -11.59
C ARG A 263 -9.66 14.75 -12.31
N ALA A 264 -9.11 15.95 -12.35
CA ALA A 264 -7.78 16.18 -12.90
C ALA A 264 -6.68 15.43 -12.10
N ALA A 265 -6.80 15.40 -10.77
CA ALA A 265 -5.88 14.66 -9.91
C ALA A 265 -5.97 13.15 -10.12
N LEU A 266 -7.16 12.58 -10.31
CA LEU A 266 -7.34 11.15 -10.66
C LEU A 266 -6.65 10.82 -11.99
N GLN A 267 -6.80 11.66 -13.01
CA GLN A 267 -6.08 11.50 -14.28
C GLN A 267 -4.57 11.57 -14.10
N ASN A 268 -4.09 12.44 -13.20
CA ASN A 268 -2.66 12.52 -12.87
C ASN A 268 -2.14 11.25 -12.18
N VAL A 269 -2.94 10.59 -11.30
CA VAL A 269 -2.56 9.28 -10.71
C VAL A 269 -2.32 8.25 -11.81
N VAL A 270 -3.28 8.11 -12.74
CA VAL A 270 -3.18 7.17 -13.87
C VAL A 270 -1.93 7.44 -14.70
N SER A 271 -1.75 8.70 -15.15
CA SER A 271 -0.60 9.08 -16.00
C SER A 271 0.75 8.99 -15.26
N THR A 272 0.75 9.18 -13.93
CA THR A 272 1.95 8.98 -13.10
C THR A 272 2.31 7.51 -13.01
N TYR A 273 1.32 6.63 -12.81
CA TYR A 273 1.54 5.19 -12.83
C TYR A 273 2.08 4.70 -14.18
N GLU A 274 1.48 5.12 -15.29
CA GLU A 274 1.91 4.74 -16.64
C GLU A 274 3.37 5.13 -16.93
N ARG A 275 3.83 6.25 -16.39
CA ARG A 275 5.22 6.73 -16.54
C ARG A 275 6.20 6.15 -15.52
N SER A 276 5.70 5.58 -14.42
CA SER A 276 6.53 5.15 -13.29
C SER A 276 7.26 3.83 -13.52
N GLY A 277 6.92 3.08 -14.56
CA GLY A 277 7.45 1.74 -14.83
C GLY A 277 6.98 0.67 -13.84
N GLN A 278 6.03 0.99 -12.98
CA GLN A 278 5.49 0.05 -12.00
C GLN A 278 4.71 -1.07 -12.66
N GLN A 279 4.89 -2.28 -12.17
CA GLN A 279 4.25 -3.46 -12.74
C GLN A 279 2.78 -3.61 -12.28
N PRO A 280 1.92 -4.22 -13.12
CA PRO A 280 0.59 -4.64 -12.70
C PRO A 280 0.66 -5.54 -11.45
N GLY A 281 -0.26 -5.34 -10.50
CA GLY A 281 -0.26 -6.05 -9.23
C GLY A 281 0.57 -5.38 -8.12
N SER A 282 1.41 -4.37 -8.42
CA SER A 282 2.18 -3.61 -7.43
C SER A 282 1.27 -2.79 -6.49
N ALA A 283 1.82 -2.33 -5.35
CA ALA A 283 1.10 -1.44 -4.45
C ALA A 283 0.64 -0.14 -5.16
N ALA A 284 1.48 0.42 -6.03
CA ALA A 284 1.14 1.58 -6.85
C ALA A 284 -0.04 1.32 -7.81
N ALA A 285 -0.16 0.10 -8.35
CA ALA A 285 -1.27 -0.29 -9.22
C ALA A 285 -2.64 -0.22 -8.50
N GLU A 286 -2.68 -0.33 -7.16
CA GLU A 286 -3.92 -0.18 -6.38
C GLU A 286 -4.52 1.22 -6.58
N PHE A 287 -3.73 2.26 -6.39
CA PHE A 287 -4.18 3.63 -6.54
C PHE A 287 -4.54 3.97 -7.99
N ALA A 288 -3.76 3.47 -8.95
CA ALA A 288 -4.03 3.69 -10.37
C ALA A 288 -5.32 3.00 -10.83
N SER A 289 -5.57 1.77 -10.38
CA SER A 289 -6.81 1.03 -10.70
C SER A 289 -8.04 1.69 -10.07
N GLN A 290 -7.93 2.16 -8.82
CA GLN A 290 -8.98 2.92 -8.15
C GLN A 290 -9.29 4.22 -8.90
N ALA A 291 -8.24 4.97 -9.25
CA ALA A 291 -8.41 6.20 -10.02
C ALA A 291 -9.09 5.94 -11.37
N ARG A 292 -8.65 4.90 -12.09
CA ARG A 292 -9.22 4.53 -13.39
C ARG A 292 -10.67 4.10 -13.28
N PHE A 293 -11.00 3.30 -12.25
CA PHE A 293 -12.37 2.90 -11.96
C PHE A 293 -13.25 4.11 -11.65
N THR A 294 -12.80 5.02 -10.79
CA THR A 294 -13.55 6.23 -10.42
C THR A 294 -13.79 7.12 -11.66
N ILE A 295 -12.77 7.34 -12.49
CA ILE A 295 -12.91 8.10 -13.75
C ILE A 295 -13.96 7.46 -14.67
N ALA A 296 -13.95 6.13 -14.81
CA ALA A 296 -14.93 5.41 -15.60
C ALA A 296 -16.34 5.60 -15.03
N ASN A 297 -16.48 5.42 -13.72
CA ASN A 297 -17.78 5.51 -13.04
C ASN A 297 -18.41 6.91 -13.11
N GLU A 298 -17.60 7.97 -13.07
CA GLU A 298 -18.06 9.36 -13.18
C GLU A 298 -18.26 9.82 -14.64
N GLY A 299 -17.52 9.24 -15.57
CA GLY A 299 -17.46 9.70 -16.96
C GLY A 299 -18.42 8.99 -17.90
N LEU A 300 -18.98 7.86 -17.48
CA LEU A 300 -19.89 7.07 -18.32
C LEU A 300 -21.34 7.59 -18.20
N PRO A 301 -22.12 7.55 -19.32
CA PRO A 301 -23.49 8.03 -19.28
C PRO A 301 -24.36 7.14 -18.36
N PRO A 302 -25.40 7.70 -17.72
CA PRO A 302 -26.34 6.94 -16.91
C PRO A 302 -27.21 6.05 -17.82
N LEU A 303 -26.86 4.77 -17.92
CA LEU A 303 -27.52 3.81 -18.82
C LEU A 303 -29.05 3.74 -18.67
N ARG A 304 -29.58 3.90 -17.45
CA ARG A 304 -31.04 3.83 -17.21
C ARG A 304 -31.82 4.89 -17.98
N GLU A 305 -31.21 6.02 -18.31
CA GLU A 305 -31.84 7.12 -19.05
C GLU A 305 -31.67 6.96 -20.56
N SER A 306 -30.62 6.28 -21.02
CA SER A 306 -30.27 6.14 -22.43
C SER A 306 -30.83 4.87 -23.06
N VAL A 307 -30.97 3.78 -22.33
CA VAL A 307 -31.43 2.49 -22.84
C VAL A 307 -32.95 2.44 -22.96
N ARG A 308 -33.48 2.46 -24.20
CA ARG A 308 -34.91 2.51 -24.51
C ARG A 308 -35.23 1.54 -25.65
N VAL A 309 -35.77 0.38 -25.34
CA VAL A 309 -36.08 -0.66 -26.34
C VAL A 309 -37.46 -0.48 -26.99
N ALA A 310 -38.26 0.48 -26.55
CA ALA A 310 -39.58 0.71 -27.15
C ALA A 310 -39.47 1.56 -28.44
N PRO A 311 -39.73 1.01 -29.61
CA PRO A 311 -39.80 1.78 -30.82
C PRO A 311 -41.07 2.67 -30.80
N GLY A 312 -41.01 3.84 -31.41
CA GLY A 312 -42.18 4.69 -31.60
C GLY A 312 -43.23 4.06 -32.52
N ARG A 313 -44.34 4.79 -32.76
CA ARG A 313 -45.39 4.38 -33.66
C ARG A 313 -44.83 4.04 -35.04
N GLN A 314 -45.21 2.87 -35.58
CA GLN A 314 -44.72 2.36 -36.86
C GLN A 314 -45.89 2.16 -37.86
N PRO A 315 -45.68 2.43 -39.15
CA PRO A 315 -46.71 2.32 -40.16
C PRO A 315 -47.11 0.87 -40.49
N THR A 316 -46.18 -0.08 -40.37
CA THR A 316 -46.42 -1.50 -40.69
C THR A 316 -45.80 -2.41 -39.64
N VAL A 317 -46.28 -3.67 -39.58
CA VAL A 317 -45.70 -4.71 -38.72
C VAL A 317 -44.22 -4.91 -39.04
N GLN A 318 -43.85 -4.94 -40.33
CA GLN A 318 -42.48 -5.13 -40.75
C GLN A 318 -41.55 -3.97 -40.27
N SER A 319 -42.00 -2.71 -40.43
CA SER A 319 -41.26 -1.56 -39.95
C SER A 319 -41.14 -1.52 -38.42
N PHE A 320 -42.16 -2.02 -37.72
CA PHE A 320 -42.15 -2.16 -36.27
C PHE A 320 -41.06 -3.15 -35.79
N VAL A 321 -41.04 -4.37 -36.36
CA VAL A 321 -40.02 -5.38 -36.04
C VAL A 321 -38.60 -4.87 -36.32
N GLN A 322 -38.42 -4.17 -37.47
CA GLN A 322 -37.14 -3.59 -37.82
C GLN A 322 -36.73 -2.45 -36.86
N ALA A 323 -37.69 -1.65 -36.44
CA ALA A 323 -37.42 -0.58 -35.47
C ALA A 323 -37.03 -1.13 -34.10
N ILE A 324 -37.69 -2.21 -33.63
CA ILE A 324 -37.27 -2.90 -32.40
C ILE A 324 -35.82 -3.37 -32.50
N ARG A 325 -35.46 -4.11 -33.54
CA ARG A 325 -34.09 -4.62 -33.74
C ARG A 325 -33.08 -3.49 -33.77
N THR A 326 -33.34 -2.43 -34.52
CA THR A 326 -32.49 -1.26 -34.61
C THR A 326 -32.30 -0.59 -33.24
N GLN A 327 -33.38 -0.50 -32.45
CA GLN A 327 -33.29 0.09 -31.12
C GLN A 327 -32.46 -0.79 -30.17
N ILE A 328 -32.66 -2.10 -30.16
CA ILE A 328 -31.85 -3.05 -29.38
C ILE A 328 -30.37 -2.94 -29.77
N ASP A 329 -30.05 -2.88 -31.08
CA ASP A 329 -28.69 -2.74 -31.58
C ASP A 329 -28.05 -1.41 -31.14
N ASN A 330 -28.82 -0.32 -31.11
CA ASN A 330 -28.37 0.98 -30.65
C ASN A 330 -28.04 0.95 -29.12
N ASP A 331 -29.01 0.44 -28.35
CA ASP A 331 -28.87 0.35 -26.89
C ASP A 331 -27.71 -0.62 -26.49
N ALA A 332 -27.56 -1.72 -27.23
CA ALA A 332 -26.43 -2.63 -27.05
C ALA A 332 -25.07 -1.95 -27.33
N ARG A 333 -25.01 -1.01 -28.29
CA ARG A 333 -23.77 -0.23 -28.54
C ARG A 333 -23.48 0.72 -27.42
N GLU A 334 -24.47 1.38 -26.82
CA GLU A 334 -24.29 2.23 -25.66
C GLU A 334 -23.80 1.41 -24.46
N VAL A 335 -24.42 0.26 -24.19
CA VAL A 335 -23.98 -0.66 -23.13
C VAL A 335 -22.56 -1.12 -23.35
N ARG A 336 -22.19 -1.47 -24.59
CA ARG A 336 -20.81 -1.86 -24.93
C ARG A 336 -19.82 -0.74 -24.66
N THR A 337 -20.17 0.51 -24.97
CA THR A 337 -19.32 1.68 -24.63
C THR A 337 -19.04 1.76 -23.14
N VAL A 338 -20.04 1.47 -22.30
CA VAL A 338 -19.87 1.44 -20.84
C VAL A 338 -18.98 0.27 -20.42
N VAL A 339 -19.25 -0.94 -20.95
CA VAL A 339 -18.45 -2.14 -20.66
C VAL A 339 -16.99 -1.93 -21.02
N ASP A 340 -16.72 -1.39 -22.20
CA ASP A 340 -15.37 -1.08 -22.71
C ASP A 340 -14.69 0.02 -21.85
N GLY A 341 -15.45 0.94 -21.30
CA GLY A 341 -14.95 1.99 -20.40
C GLY A 341 -14.33 1.44 -19.11
N TYR A 342 -14.81 0.29 -18.61
CA TYR A 342 -14.24 -0.38 -17.44
C TYR A 342 -13.11 -1.36 -17.79
N ALA A 343 -12.96 -1.78 -19.05
CA ALA A 343 -11.96 -2.77 -19.44
C ALA A 343 -10.51 -2.39 -19.05
N PRO A 344 -10.06 -1.12 -19.17
CA PRO A 344 -8.70 -0.71 -18.76
C PRO A 344 -8.38 -0.97 -17.28
N VAL A 345 -9.40 -1.04 -16.40
CA VAL A 345 -9.21 -1.33 -14.96
C VAL A 345 -8.61 -2.71 -14.74
N LEU A 346 -8.97 -3.68 -15.60
CA LEU A 346 -8.51 -5.07 -15.50
C LEU A 346 -6.99 -5.19 -15.72
N GLY A 347 -6.40 -4.27 -16.49
CA GLY A 347 -4.97 -4.25 -16.81
C GLY A 347 -4.06 -4.04 -15.60
N TYR A 348 -4.56 -3.44 -14.52
CA TYR A 348 -3.79 -3.20 -13.30
C TYR A 348 -3.63 -4.45 -12.43
N ARG A 349 -4.39 -5.52 -12.67
CA ARG A 349 -4.35 -6.78 -11.92
C ARG A 349 -4.53 -6.60 -10.41
N ARG A 350 -5.42 -5.69 -10.02
CA ARG A 350 -5.78 -5.46 -8.61
C ARG A 350 -7.16 -6.05 -8.34
N PRO A 351 -7.25 -7.15 -7.57
CA PRO A 351 -8.47 -7.94 -7.44
C PRO A 351 -9.69 -7.11 -7.01
N THR A 352 -9.55 -6.20 -6.04
CA THR A 352 -10.64 -5.34 -5.57
C THR A 352 -11.32 -4.57 -6.72
N TRP A 353 -10.51 -3.91 -7.55
CA TRP A 353 -11.01 -3.08 -8.65
C TRP A 353 -11.40 -3.90 -9.88
N THR A 354 -10.76 -5.06 -10.07
CA THR A 354 -11.17 -6.04 -11.08
C THR A 354 -12.59 -6.54 -10.81
N ILE A 355 -12.90 -6.91 -9.56
CA ILE A 355 -14.22 -7.32 -9.12
C ILE A 355 -15.23 -6.18 -9.34
N ALA A 356 -14.88 -4.96 -8.91
CA ALA A 356 -15.74 -3.79 -9.10
C ALA A 356 -16.05 -3.54 -10.58
N ALA A 357 -15.04 -3.61 -11.46
CA ALA A 357 -15.22 -3.43 -12.91
C ALA A 357 -16.15 -4.50 -13.51
N PHE A 358 -15.97 -5.77 -13.17
CA PHE A 358 -16.85 -6.82 -13.64
C PHE A 358 -18.28 -6.65 -13.15
N VAL A 359 -18.49 -6.20 -11.90
CA VAL A 359 -19.84 -5.92 -11.38
C VAL A 359 -20.51 -4.81 -12.17
N GLN A 360 -19.81 -3.71 -12.45
CA GLN A 360 -20.35 -2.61 -13.24
C GLN A 360 -20.66 -3.04 -14.68
N GLN A 361 -19.81 -3.86 -15.30
CA GLN A 361 -20.07 -4.44 -16.61
C GLN A 361 -21.31 -5.35 -16.58
N GLY A 362 -21.46 -6.19 -15.55
CA GLY A 362 -22.64 -7.05 -15.37
C GLY A 362 -23.93 -6.24 -15.23
N GLN A 363 -23.89 -5.20 -14.39
CA GLN A 363 -25.03 -4.28 -14.21
C GLN A 363 -25.42 -3.56 -15.50
N ALA A 364 -24.45 -3.19 -16.34
CA ALA A 364 -24.73 -2.57 -17.63
C ALA A 364 -25.55 -3.50 -18.56
N TYR A 365 -25.18 -4.77 -18.67
CA TYR A 365 -25.94 -5.75 -19.42
C TYR A 365 -27.32 -6.06 -18.81
N GLU A 366 -27.40 -6.08 -17.46
CA GLU A 366 -28.65 -6.30 -16.74
C GLU A 366 -29.65 -5.15 -16.96
N ILE A 367 -29.18 -3.91 -17.06
CA ILE A 367 -30.01 -2.75 -17.41
C ILE A 367 -30.60 -2.92 -18.82
N LEU A 368 -29.79 -3.36 -19.80
CA LEU A 368 -30.26 -3.63 -21.15
C LEU A 368 -31.31 -4.77 -21.18
N ALA A 369 -31.02 -5.88 -20.51
CA ALA A 369 -31.96 -7.01 -20.41
C ALA A 369 -33.29 -6.55 -19.78
N SER A 370 -33.23 -5.77 -18.70
CA SER A 370 -34.42 -5.22 -18.05
C SER A 370 -35.18 -4.25 -18.95
N ALA A 371 -34.48 -3.42 -19.74
CA ALA A 371 -35.11 -2.52 -20.70
C ALA A 371 -35.84 -3.29 -21.80
N ILE A 372 -35.28 -4.41 -22.29
CA ILE A 372 -35.92 -5.30 -23.27
C ILE A 372 -37.17 -5.95 -22.67
N ILE A 373 -37.09 -6.50 -21.44
CA ILE A 373 -38.22 -7.13 -20.75
C ILE A 373 -39.37 -6.13 -20.53
N ASN A 374 -39.02 -4.92 -20.08
CA ASN A 374 -39.97 -3.87 -19.73
C ASN A 374 -40.34 -2.97 -20.92
N ALA A 375 -39.99 -3.36 -22.15
CA ALA A 375 -40.32 -2.60 -23.32
C ALA A 375 -41.84 -2.41 -23.39
N THR A 376 -42.28 -1.16 -23.38
CA THR A 376 -43.70 -0.81 -23.50
C THR A 376 -44.16 -1.24 -24.87
N LEU A 377 -45.08 -2.19 -24.91
CA LEU A 377 -45.69 -2.61 -26.17
C LEU A 377 -46.43 -1.40 -26.75
N THR A 378 -45.98 -0.96 -27.91
CA THR A 378 -46.61 0.19 -28.61
C THR A 378 -47.98 -0.22 -29.15
N PRO A 379 -48.86 0.77 -29.45
CA PRO A 379 -50.10 0.47 -30.16
C PRO A 379 -49.83 -0.30 -31.43
N LEU A 380 -50.81 -1.13 -31.84
CA LEU A 380 -50.75 -1.82 -33.11
C LEU A 380 -50.24 -0.92 -34.24
N PRO A 381 -49.39 -1.42 -35.15
CA PRO A 381 -48.99 -0.70 -36.36
C PRO A 381 -50.19 -0.17 -37.14
N ASP A 382 -49.98 0.96 -37.84
CA ASP A 382 -51.07 1.70 -38.48
C ASP A 382 -51.83 0.86 -39.51
N ASP A 383 -51.13 0.02 -40.26
CA ASP A 383 -51.72 -0.88 -41.23
C ASP A 383 -52.63 -1.94 -40.56
N LEU A 384 -52.19 -2.47 -39.41
CA LEU A 384 -52.98 -3.42 -38.65
C LEU A 384 -54.18 -2.77 -37.98
N GLN A 385 -53.99 -1.58 -37.40
CA GLN A 385 -55.08 -0.76 -36.86
C GLN A 385 -56.11 -0.43 -37.92
N GLN A 386 -55.69 -0.09 -39.13
CA GLN A 386 -56.59 0.25 -40.23
C GLN A 386 -57.41 -0.96 -40.69
N ARG A 387 -56.79 -2.16 -40.79
CA ARG A 387 -57.51 -3.42 -41.13
C ARG A 387 -58.53 -3.76 -40.04
N MET A 388 -58.25 -3.46 -38.77
CA MET A 388 -59.14 -3.79 -37.64
C MET A 388 -60.23 -2.76 -37.39
N ARG A 389 -60.26 -1.62 -38.09
CA ARG A 389 -61.27 -0.57 -37.89
C ARG A 389 -62.73 -1.07 -38.03
N ARG A 390 -62.97 -2.08 -38.88
CA ARG A 390 -64.31 -2.63 -39.12
C ARG A 390 -64.55 -3.96 -38.36
N ALA A 391 -63.60 -4.43 -37.60
CA ALA A 391 -63.72 -5.66 -36.85
C ALA A 391 -64.53 -5.46 -35.56
N SER A 392 -65.14 -6.51 -35.01
CA SER A 392 -65.77 -6.48 -33.70
C SER A 392 -64.71 -6.22 -32.58
N ALA A 393 -65.17 -5.81 -31.41
CA ALA A 393 -64.31 -5.56 -30.27
C ALA A 393 -63.50 -6.82 -29.89
N ASP A 394 -64.13 -7.99 -29.92
CA ASP A 394 -63.51 -9.26 -29.58
C ASP A 394 -62.39 -9.62 -30.56
N VAL A 395 -62.62 -9.47 -31.87
CA VAL A 395 -61.61 -9.74 -32.91
C VAL A 395 -60.42 -8.73 -32.77
N ARG A 396 -60.70 -7.49 -32.41
CA ARG A 396 -59.63 -6.51 -32.19
C ARG A 396 -58.76 -6.89 -30.98
N SER A 397 -59.40 -7.28 -29.88
CA SER A 397 -58.67 -7.73 -28.67
C SER A 397 -57.82 -8.99 -28.95
N GLU A 398 -58.38 -9.95 -29.72
CA GLU A 398 -57.65 -11.16 -30.06
C GLU A 398 -56.44 -10.87 -30.94
N VAL A 399 -56.55 -10.02 -31.96
CA VAL A 399 -55.42 -9.63 -32.82
C VAL A 399 -54.39 -8.82 -32.06
N GLU A 400 -54.81 -7.97 -31.12
CA GLU A 400 -53.89 -7.22 -30.27
C GLU A 400 -53.09 -8.16 -29.34
N LEU A 401 -53.77 -9.16 -28.75
CA LEU A 401 -53.12 -10.15 -27.89
C LEU A 401 -52.12 -10.98 -28.68
N GLN A 402 -52.49 -11.50 -29.87
CA GLN A 402 -51.61 -12.25 -30.75
C GLN A 402 -50.40 -11.43 -31.20
N PHE A 403 -50.58 -10.17 -31.53
CA PHE A 403 -49.49 -9.28 -31.87
C PHE A 403 -48.55 -9.04 -30.67
N GLN A 404 -49.09 -8.81 -29.48
CA GLN A 404 -48.30 -8.64 -28.27
C GLN A 404 -47.50 -9.89 -27.93
N ASP A 405 -48.07 -11.09 -28.11
CA ASP A 405 -47.38 -12.36 -27.88
C ASP A 405 -46.24 -12.59 -28.89
N GLN A 406 -46.45 -12.26 -30.18
CA GLN A 406 -45.37 -12.33 -31.18
C GLN A 406 -44.23 -11.36 -30.88
N VAL A 407 -44.55 -10.13 -30.46
CA VAL A 407 -43.54 -9.16 -30.08
C VAL A 407 -42.76 -9.66 -28.85
N ARG A 408 -43.45 -10.19 -27.83
CA ARG A 408 -42.83 -10.75 -26.63
C ARG A 408 -41.87 -11.87 -27.00
N GLN A 409 -42.26 -12.79 -27.88
CA GLN A 409 -41.37 -13.87 -28.34
C GLN A 409 -40.10 -13.34 -29.01
N VAL A 410 -40.19 -12.31 -29.86
CA VAL A 410 -39.02 -11.65 -30.48
C VAL A 410 -38.14 -11.00 -29.44
N LEU A 411 -38.71 -10.37 -28.40
CA LEU A 411 -37.96 -9.76 -27.32
C LEU A 411 -37.26 -10.83 -26.45
N GLU A 412 -37.94 -11.93 -26.14
CA GLU A 412 -37.35 -13.03 -25.34
C GLU A 412 -36.13 -13.67 -26.04
N GLU A 413 -36.14 -13.80 -27.36
CA GLU A 413 -34.95 -14.26 -28.11
C GLU A 413 -33.73 -13.32 -27.97
N GLN A 414 -33.99 -12.03 -27.81
CA GLN A 414 -32.91 -11.03 -27.65
C GLN A 414 -32.43 -10.89 -26.21
N ILE A 415 -33.27 -11.23 -25.23
CA ILE A 415 -32.91 -11.11 -23.78
C ILE A 415 -31.87 -12.15 -23.38
N ARG A 416 -32.04 -13.41 -23.83
CA ARG A 416 -31.19 -14.54 -23.42
C ARG A 416 -29.69 -14.28 -23.58
N PRO A 417 -29.17 -13.82 -24.74
CA PRO A 417 -27.75 -13.53 -24.89
C PRO A 417 -27.27 -12.42 -23.97
N VAL A 418 -28.09 -11.37 -23.75
CA VAL A 418 -27.74 -10.21 -22.92
C VAL A 418 -27.64 -10.60 -21.43
N GLU A 419 -28.60 -11.41 -20.95
CA GLU A 419 -28.53 -11.97 -19.59
C GLU A 419 -27.29 -12.84 -19.41
N CYS A 420 -26.92 -13.65 -20.41
CA CYS A 420 -25.74 -14.49 -20.33
C CYS A 420 -24.45 -13.66 -20.28
N PHE A 421 -24.37 -12.49 -20.91
CA PHE A 421 -23.26 -11.57 -20.72
C PHE A 421 -23.21 -11.00 -19.27
N ALA A 422 -24.37 -10.65 -18.69
CA ALA A 422 -24.44 -10.19 -17.30
C ALA A 422 -23.98 -11.28 -16.32
N VAL A 423 -24.53 -12.50 -16.46
CA VAL A 423 -24.16 -13.67 -15.64
C VAL A 423 -22.66 -13.96 -15.73
N ALA A 424 -22.09 -13.93 -16.94
CA ALA A 424 -20.66 -14.16 -17.15
C ALA A 424 -19.80 -13.13 -16.40
N ARG A 425 -20.16 -11.85 -16.43
CA ARG A 425 -19.43 -10.80 -15.70
C ARG A 425 -19.51 -10.97 -14.18
N TYR A 426 -20.69 -11.29 -13.67
CA TYR A 426 -20.85 -11.57 -12.24
C TYR A 426 -20.09 -12.85 -11.81
N ALA A 427 -20.06 -13.88 -12.67
CA ALA A 427 -19.28 -15.10 -12.41
C ALA A 427 -17.78 -14.81 -12.33
N LEU A 428 -17.25 -14.00 -13.27
CA LEU A 428 -15.84 -13.56 -13.21
C LEU A 428 -15.55 -12.76 -11.94
N ALA A 429 -16.46 -11.86 -11.53
CA ALA A 429 -16.32 -11.11 -10.28
C ALA A 429 -16.27 -12.03 -9.05
N ALA A 430 -17.21 -12.99 -8.97
CA ALA A 430 -17.29 -13.92 -7.85
C ALA A 430 -16.08 -14.87 -7.79
N ARG A 431 -15.58 -15.35 -8.95
CA ARG A 431 -14.36 -16.18 -9.05
C ARG A 431 -13.12 -15.40 -8.65
N ALA A 432 -12.97 -14.16 -9.12
CA ALA A 432 -11.86 -13.30 -8.73
C ALA A 432 -11.87 -13.01 -7.21
N ALA A 433 -13.06 -12.77 -6.64
CA ALA A 433 -13.24 -12.57 -5.21
C ALA A 433 -12.83 -13.79 -4.39
N ARG A 434 -13.23 -15.00 -4.84
CA ARG A 434 -12.86 -16.26 -4.18
C ARG A 434 -11.35 -16.49 -4.23
N ALA A 435 -10.73 -16.28 -5.40
CA ALA A 435 -9.28 -16.46 -5.58
C ALA A 435 -8.46 -15.51 -4.69
N GLY A 436 -8.95 -14.27 -4.48
CA GLY A 436 -8.30 -13.27 -3.62
C GLY A 436 -8.77 -13.24 -2.17
N ALA A 437 -9.67 -14.15 -1.75
CA ALA A 437 -10.32 -14.13 -0.43
C ALA A 437 -10.94 -12.76 -0.07
N ILE A 438 -11.54 -12.07 -1.06
CA ILE A 438 -12.06 -10.70 -0.92
C ILE A 438 -13.57 -10.75 -0.63
N ASP A 439 -13.98 -10.16 0.49
CA ASP A 439 -15.40 -9.93 0.83
C ASP A 439 -15.64 -8.42 0.96
N ASN A 440 -16.16 -7.82 -0.10
CA ASN A 440 -16.56 -6.42 -0.15
C ASN A 440 -17.98 -6.27 -0.72
N GLU A 441 -18.47 -5.04 -0.84
CA GLU A 441 -19.80 -4.76 -1.40
C GLU A 441 -19.97 -5.28 -2.82
N PHE A 442 -18.94 -5.18 -3.67
CA PHE A 442 -18.98 -5.67 -5.05
C PHE A 442 -19.06 -7.20 -5.11
N THR A 443 -18.30 -7.89 -4.27
CA THR A 443 -18.38 -9.35 -4.12
C THR A 443 -19.77 -9.78 -3.71
N ARG A 444 -20.34 -9.13 -2.70
CA ARG A 444 -21.69 -9.42 -2.22
C ARG A 444 -22.75 -9.16 -3.30
N THR A 445 -22.59 -8.08 -4.06
CA THR A 445 -23.47 -7.76 -5.20
C THR A 445 -23.38 -8.83 -6.27
N ALA A 446 -22.19 -9.24 -6.71
CA ALA A 446 -22.02 -10.27 -7.73
C ALA A 446 -22.68 -11.60 -7.33
N VAL A 447 -22.42 -12.05 -6.09
CA VAL A 447 -23.00 -13.30 -5.57
C VAL A 447 -24.52 -13.21 -5.45
N ALA A 448 -25.07 -12.10 -4.94
CA ALA A 448 -26.52 -11.92 -4.83
C ALA A 448 -27.21 -11.93 -6.20
N ARG A 449 -26.59 -11.29 -7.22
CA ARG A 449 -27.12 -11.30 -8.59
C ARG A 449 -27.06 -12.70 -9.19
N LEU A 450 -25.97 -13.44 -9.05
CA LEU A 450 -25.91 -14.83 -9.52
C LEU A 450 -26.97 -15.70 -8.85
N GLN A 451 -27.16 -15.58 -7.55
CA GLN A 451 -28.20 -16.32 -6.83
C GLN A 451 -29.63 -16.01 -7.35
N SER A 452 -29.90 -14.79 -7.82
CA SER A 452 -31.20 -14.42 -8.39
C SER A 452 -31.47 -15.07 -9.76
N TYR A 453 -30.44 -15.42 -10.53
CA TYR A 453 -30.57 -16.14 -11.78
C TYR A 453 -30.83 -17.64 -11.60
N GLY A 454 -30.34 -18.25 -10.51
CA GLY A 454 -30.46 -19.68 -10.24
C GLY A 454 -29.46 -20.55 -11.00
N ASP A 455 -29.18 -21.75 -10.44
CA ASP A 455 -28.13 -22.66 -10.95
C ASP A 455 -28.30 -23.08 -12.42
N GLU A 456 -29.52 -23.37 -12.85
CA GLU A 456 -29.82 -23.79 -14.23
C GLU A 456 -29.44 -22.69 -15.23
N ARG A 457 -29.86 -21.45 -14.96
CA ARG A 457 -29.58 -20.32 -15.84
C ARG A 457 -28.09 -19.96 -15.86
N ILE A 458 -27.42 -20.03 -14.72
CA ILE A 458 -25.98 -19.84 -14.63
C ILE A 458 -25.26 -20.90 -15.47
N ALA A 459 -25.63 -22.16 -15.35
CA ALA A 459 -25.02 -23.26 -16.11
C ALA A 459 -25.16 -23.07 -17.64
N GLU A 460 -26.35 -22.71 -18.10
CA GLU A 460 -26.63 -22.40 -19.51
C GLU A 460 -25.72 -21.24 -20.00
N CYS A 461 -25.68 -20.14 -19.27
CA CYS A 461 -24.94 -18.95 -19.66
C CYS A 461 -23.43 -19.17 -19.64
N ILE A 462 -22.91 -19.89 -18.65
CA ILE A 462 -21.48 -20.21 -18.59
C ILE A 462 -21.10 -21.18 -19.74
N ALA A 463 -21.92 -22.18 -20.04
CA ALA A 463 -21.70 -23.07 -21.19
C ALA A 463 -21.66 -22.30 -22.51
N GLN A 464 -22.54 -21.32 -22.69
CA GLN A 464 -22.52 -20.44 -23.85
C GLN A 464 -21.23 -19.61 -23.94
N GLN A 465 -20.74 -19.07 -22.85
CA GLN A 465 -19.47 -18.33 -22.81
C GLN A 465 -18.26 -19.23 -23.07
N GLN A 466 -18.25 -20.46 -22.53
CA GLN A 466 -17.20 -21.43 -22.81
C GLN A 466 -17.13 -21.83 -24.30
N ALA A 467 -18.28 -21.89 -24.98
CA ALA A 467 -18.30 -22.15 -26.42
C ALA A 467 -17.65 -21.02 -27.25
N GLN A 468 -17.64 -19.79 -26.73
CA GLN A 468 -17.00 -18.63 -27.33
C GLN A 468 -15.53 -18.44 -26.88
N ASP A 469 -15.24 -18.76 -25.62
CA ASP A 469 -13.92 -18.65 -25.01
C ASP A 469 -13.66 -19.86 -24.09
N ALA A 470 -12.88 -20.82 -24.57
CA ALA A 470 -12.52 -22.03 -23.84
C ALA A 470 -11.80 -21.77 -22.51
N SER A 471 -11.21 -20.57 -22.32
CA SER A 471 -10.57 -20.19 -21.06
C SER A 471 -11.58 -19.84 -19.97
N PHE A 472 -12.86 -19.64 -20.31
CA PHE A 472 -13.91 -19.38 -19.34
C PHE A 472 -14.24 -20.66 -18.57
N GLY A 473 -13.79 -20.78 -17.32
CA GLY A 473 -13.91 -22.00 -16.51
C GLY A 473 -15.34 -22.57 -16.42
N ALA A 474 -15.45 -23.91 -16.34
CA ALA A 474 -16.75 -24.61 -16.25
C ALA A 474 -17.50 -24.21 -14.95
N TYR A 475 -18.82 -24.29 -15.01
CA TYR A 475 -19.66 -24.07 -13.82
C TYR A 475 -19.81 -25.37 -13.02
N THR A 476 -19.68 -25.23 -11.71
CA THR A 476 -20.01 -26.32 -10.78
C THR A 476 -21.28 -25.93 -10.00
N PRO A 477 -22.33 -26.75 -9.95
CA PRO A 477 -23.55 -26.46 -9.21
C PRO A 477 -23.24 -26.06 -7.75
N GLY A 478 -23.80 -24.93 -7.32
CA GLY A 478 -23.53 -24.36 -5.98
C GLY A 478 -22.23 -23.55 -5.88
N GLU A 479 -21.47 -23.36 -6.95
CA GLU A 479 -20.21 -22.60 -6.96
C GLU A 479 -20.36 -21.21 -6.31
N PHE A 480 -21.48 -20.54 -6.51
CA PHE A 480 -21.74 -19.19 -6.03
C PHE A 480 -22.69 -19.14 -4.83
N GLN A 481 -22.98 -20.27 -4.20
CA GLN A 481 -23.76 -20.29 -2.97
C GLN A 481 -22.90 -19.79 -1.81
N ARG A 482 -23.51 -19.03 -0.87
CA ARG A 482 -22.80 -18.64 0.36
C ARG A 482 -22.42 -19.89 1.13
N ALA A 483 -21.14 -19.99 1.51
CA ALA A 483 -20.72 -21.00 2.48
C ALA A 483 -21.56 -20.87 3.75
N ARG A 484 -22.19 -21.95 4.20
CA ARG A 484 -22.82 -21.99 5.53
C ARG A 484 -21.71 -21.78 6.57
N PRO A 485 -21.96 -21.06 7.68
CA PRO A 485 -20.98 -20.94 8.74
C PRO A 485 -20.42 -22.32 9.11
N GLY A 486 -19.10 -22.51 8.95
CA GLY A 486 -18.42 -23.78 9.22
C GLY A 486 -18.21 -24.72 8.03
N GLN A 487 -18.63 -24.38 6.81
CA GLN A 487 -18.36 -25.14 5.59
C GLN A 487 -17.17 -24.52 4.83
N THR A 488 -16.05 -25.22 4.77
CA THR A 488 -14.96 -24.93 3.83
C THR A 488 -15.43 -25.35 2.44
N LEU A 489 -15.58 -24.39 1.53
CA LEU A 489 -15.82 -24.68 0.11
C LEU A 489 -14.57 -25.38 -0.48
N PRO A 490 -14.72 -26.42 -1.32
CA PRO A 490 -13.57 -27.06 -1.95
C PRO A 490 -12.82 -26.03 -2.80
N MET A 491 -11.54 -25.83 -2.52
CA MET A 491 -10.65 -25.06 -3.40
C MET A 491 -10.41 -25.89 -4.66
N ASP A 492 -10.60 -25.27 -5.81
CA ASP A 492 -10.21 -25.83 -7.10
C ASP A 492 -8.66 -25.92 -7.14
N PRO A 493 -8.05 -27.11 -7.26
CA PRO A 493 -6.60 -27.26 -7.26
C PRO A 493 -5.90 -26.66 -8.48
N GLY A 494 -6.65 -26.15 -9.48
CA GLY A 494 -6.11 -25.53 -10.70
C GLY A 494 -5.82 -24.02 -10.60
N LEU A 495 -6.25 -23.34 -9.56
CA LEU A 495 -6.04 -21.90 -9.36
C LEU A 495 -5.14 -21.62 -8.13
N ALA A 496 -3.95 -22.22 -8.11
CA ALA A 496 -2.91 -21.76 -7.20
C ALA A 496 -2.50 -20.35 -7.62
N ALA A 497 -2.93 -19.34 -6.84
CA ALA A 497 -2.40 -18.00 -6.97
C ALA A 497 -0.87 -18.05 -6.86
N PRO A 498 -0.10 -17.30 -7.69
CA PRO A 498 1.32 -17.15 -7.45
C PRO A 498 1.48 -16.60 -6.04
N ALA A 499 2.30 -17.27 -5.25
CA ALA A 499 2.61 -16.93 -3.87
C ALA A 499 2.91 -15.43 -3.76
N LEU A 500 2.10 -14.71 -2.98
CA LEU A 500 2.45 -13.39 -2.47
C LEU A 500 3.56 -13.62 -1.42
N ALA A 501 4.80 -13.64 -1.90
CA ALA A 501 5.96 -13.58 -1.04
C ALA A 501 6.12 -12.14 -0.54
N GLY A 502 6.07 -11.98 0.78
CA GLY A 502 6.67 -10.86 1.48
C GLY A 502 5.80 -9.62 1.67
N ALA A 503 4.97 -9.65 2.70
CA ALA A 503 4.55 -8.46 3.41
C ALA A 503 4.42 -8.82 4.90
N ASP A 504 5.58 -9.05 5.52
CA ASP A 504 5.78 -9.00 6.96
C ASP A 504 7.26 -8.63 7.16
N GLU A 505 7.47 -7.35 7.48
CA GLU A 505 8.44 -6.81 8.45
C GLU A 505 8.46 -5.26 8.40
#